data_18a869613269dc3fde9520c3bce7aa1c
#
_entry.id   18a869613269dc3fde9520c3bce7aa1c
#
_cell.length_a   1.000
_cell.length_b   1.000
_cell.length_c   1.000
_cell.angle_alpha   90.00
_cell.angle_beta   90.00
_cell.angle_gamma   90.00
#
_symmetry.space_group_name_H-M   'P 1'
#
loop_
_entity.id
_entity.type
_entity.pdbx_description
1 polymer ?
#
loop_
_entity_poly.entity_id
_entity_poly.type
_entity_poly.pdbx_seq_one_letter_code
_entity_poly.pdbx_strand_id
1 'polypeptide(L)'
;MIRFDPHHWALILGGSSGFGLATAQKLARHGMNILVVHRDRRGAMARIDESFAQIRASGVGFAALNLDALSAEGRNQTLTHLQQLMGESGKVRLLLHSIAFGNLKPIAPLAPDPRAHDAVTKLAAALDLPAARVAGAIEQLLEDGVGALHTLQDPHYGETLMDEEDMARTIHAMGTSLLGWVQDLHRLGLFADDARVLGMTSEGNTTAWKGYAAVAAAKVALESVSRAIAVEFAPFGIRSNIIQAGVTPTPALKLIPGHAQMQAVAERRNPFRRTTTPEAVADFIALMCMDEAAWVNGALIRVDGGEHIAPL
;
A
#
# COMPACT_ATOMS: atom_id res chain seq x y z
N MET A 1 6.07 -26.05 -7.14
CA MET A 1 6.36 -24.64 -7.50
C MET A 1 5.10 -24.07 -8.11
N ILE A 2 4.57 -22.94 -7.61
CA ILE A 2 3.38 -22.27 -8.19
C ILE A 2 3.69 -21.94 -9.64
N ARG A 3 2.76 -22.25 -10.54
CA ARG A 3 2.81 -21.80 -11.93
C ARG A 3 1.42 -21.34 -12.34
N PHE A 4 1.34 -20.10 -12.83
CA PHE A 4 0.09 -19.55 -13.35
C PHE A 4 -0.08 -19.86 -14.83
N ASP A 5 -1.32 -19.85 -15.29
CA ASP A 5 -1.65 -19.97 -16.70
C ASP A 5 -1.00 -18.80 -17.48
N PRO A 6 -0.31 -19.08 -18.60
CA PRO A 6 0.36 -18.06 -19.41
C PRO A 6 -0.61 -17.07 -20.08
N HIS A 7 -1.91 -17.34 -20.09
CA HIS A 7 -2.93 -16.39 -20.54
C HIS A 7 -3.42 -15.44 -19.42
N HIS A 8 -3.03 -15.71 -18.17
CA HIS A 8 -3.42 -14.87 -17.04
C HIS A 8 -2.54 -13.61 -16.93
N TRP A 9 -3.22 -12.51 -16.61
CA TRP A 9 -2.62 -11.20 -16.38
C TRP A 9 -2.92 -10.69 -14.97
N ALA A 10 -1.96 -10.02 -14.37
CA ALA A 10 -2.17 -9.17 -13.22
C ALA A 10 -2.14 -7.70 -13.65
N LEU A 11 -3.22 -6.98 -13.40
CA LEU A 11 -3.29 -5.53 -13.49
C LEU A 11 -3.03 -4.94 -12.11
N ILE A 12 -1.92 -4.20 -11.97
CA ILE A 12 -1.46 -3.67 -10.69
C ILE A 12 -1.49 -2.14 -10.72
N LEU A 13 -2.37 -1.55 -9.93
CA LEU A 13 -2.51 -0.11 -9.77
C LEU A 13 -1.62 0.35 -8.61
N GLY A 14 -0.58 1.14 -8.89
CA GLY A 14 0.45 1.53 -7.92
C GLY A 14 1.59 0.50 -7.82
N GLY A 15 2.20 0.13 -8.95
CA GLY A 15 3.18 -0.96 -9.02
C GLY A 15 4.64 -0.54 -9.22
N SER A 16 5.01 0.73 -9.06
CA SER A 16 6.41 1.19 -9.20
C SER A 16 7.26 0.99 -7.95
N SER A 17 6.65 0.68 -6.82
CA SER A 17 7.34 0.48 -5.53
C SER A 17 6.50 -0.34 -4.55
N GLY A 18 7.04 -0.65 -3.38
CA GLY A 18 6.33 -1.27 -2.26
C GLY A 18 5.61 -2.56 -2.63
N PHE A 19 4.39 -2.73 -2.12
CA PHE A 19 3.60 -3.95 -2.30
C PHE A 19 3.29 -4.27 -3.77
N GLY A 20 2.95 -3.25 -4.57
CA GLY A 20 2.63 -3.44 -5.98
C GLY A 20 3.82 -3.95 -6.79
N LEU A 21 5.02 -3.38 -6.59
CA LEU A 21 6.24 -3.84 -7.24
C LEU A 21 6.63 -5.25 -6.82
N ALA A 22 6.65 -5.53 -5.51
CA ALA A 22 6.99 -6.86 -4.99
C ALA A 22 6.01 -7.92 -5.51
N THR A 23 4.70 -7.59 -5.59
CA THR A 23 3.69 -8.47 -6.17
C THR A 23 3.94 -8.71 -7.66
N ALA A 24 4.22 -7.66 -8.44
CA ALA A 24 4.54 -7.80 -9.85
C ALA A 24 5.74 -8.74 -10.08
N GLN A 25 6.82 -8.54 -9.31
CA GLN A 25 8.01 -9.38 -9.38
C GLN A 25 7.73 -10.84 -8.95
N LYS A 26 6.93 -11.03 -7.89
CA LYS A 26 6.56 -12.37 -7.40
C LYS A 26 5.74 -13.12 -8.43
N LEU A 27 4.66 -12.53 -8.93
CA LEU A 27 3.77 -13.17 -9.89
C LEU A 27 4.46 -13.47 -11.23
N ALA A 28 5.31 -12.55 -11.71
CA ALA A 28 6.11 -12.75 -12.93
C ALA A 28 7.04 -13.98 -12.82
N ARG A 29 7.72 -14.15 -11.67
CA ARG A 29 8.55 -15.36 -11.41
C ARG A 29 7.75 -16.66 -11.46
N HIS A 30 6.44 -16.59 -11.27
CA HIS A 30 5.53 -17.74 -11.33
C HIS A 30 4.76 -17.85 -12.66
N GLY A 31 5.12 -17.05 -13.68
CA GLY A 31 4.61 -17.17 -15.03
C GLY A 31 3.39 -16.32 -15.36
N MET A 32 2.91 -15.46 -14.44
CA MET A 32 1.80 -14.56 -14.73
C MET A 32 2.28 -13.31 -15.48
N ASN A 33 1.56 -12.91 -16.54
CA ASN A 33 1.83 -11.66 -17.26
C ASN A 33 1.43 -10.46 -16.42
N ILE A 34 2.12 -9.33 -16.58
CA ILE A 34 2.02 -8.17 -15.70
C ILE A 34 1.76 -6.89 -16.50
N LEU A 35 0.71 -6.15 -16.14
CA LEU A 35 0.58 -4.75 -16.47
C LEU A 35 0.61 -3.91 -15.20
N VAL A 36 1.58 -3.01 -15.11
CA VAL A 36 1.72 -2.05 -14.00
C VAL A 36 1.23 -0.69 -14.45
N VAL A 37 0.39 -0.06 -13.62
CA VAL A 37 0.04 1.36 -13.75
C VAL A 37 0.65 2.12 -12.58
N HIS A 38 1.36 3.19 -12.87
CA HIS A 38 2.00 4.03 -11.85
C HIS A 38 1.98 5.50 -12.26
N ARG A 39 2.25 6.40 -11.31
CA ARG A 39 2.35 7.84 -11.59
C ARG A 39 3.56 8.40 -10.87
N ASP A 40 4.68 8.39 -11.55
CA ASP A 40 5.96 8.84 -11.01
C ASP A 40 6.54 10.00 -11.80
N ARG A 41 7.34 10.81 -11.10
CA ARG A 41 8.07 11.93 -11.72
C ARG A 41 9.21 11.42 -12.59
N ARG A 42 9.56 12.19 -13.62
CA ARG A 42 10.61 11.86 -14.59
C ARG A 42 11.94 11.45 -13.92
N GLY A 43 12.31 12.12 -12.82
CA GLY A 43 13.57 11.84 -12.11
C GLY A 43 13.61 10.47 -11.39
N ALA A 44 12.45 9.82 -11.17
CA ALA A 44 12.40 8.50 -10.53
C ALA A 44 12.48 7.35 -11.54
N MET A 45 12.31 7.62 -12.84
CA MET A 45 12.13 6.59 -13.87
C MET A 45 13.33 5.65 -14.00
N ALA A 46 14.57 6.15 -13.92
CA ALA A 46 15.75 5.30 -14.04
C ALA A 46 15.76 4.17 -12.98
N ARG A 47 15.47 4.49 -11.72
CA ARG A 47 15.39 3.50 -10.63
C ARG A 47 14.21 2.55 -10.81
N ILE A 48 13.07 3.06 -11.30
CA ILE A 48 11.87 2.25 -11.54
C ILE A 48 12.14 1.25 -12.67
N ASP A 49 12.76 1.70 -13.76
CA ASP A 49 13.13 0.85 -14.89
C ASP A 49 14.11 -0.26 -14.51
N GLU A 50 15.05 0.01 -13.61
CA GLU A 50 15.93 -1.00 -13.02
C GLU A 50 15.13 -2.04 -12.21
N SER A 51 14.17 -1.59 -11.40
CA SER A 51 13.28 -2.49 -10.65
C SER A 51 12.42 -3.35 -11.56
N PHE A 52 11.98 -2.83 -12.71
CA PHE A 52 11.22 -3.56 -13.72
C PHE A 52 12.07 -4.54 -14.54
N ALA A 53 13.39 -4.38 -14.57
CA ALA A 53 14.28 -5.32 -15.27
C ALA A 53 14.13 -6.75 -14.75
N GLN A 54 13.89 -6.94 -13.47
CA GLN A 54 13.64 -8.25 -12.87
C GLN A 54 12.35 -8.91 -13.39
N ILE A 55 11.31 -8.11 -13.66
CA ILE A 55 10.05 -8.61 -14.23
C ILE A 55 10.29 -9.02 -15.69
N ARG A 56 10.97 -8.19 -16.47
CA ARG A 56 11.31 -8.50 -17.87
C ARG A 56 12.16 -9.77 -17.99
N ALA A 57 13.09 -9.97 -17.05
CA ALA A 57 13.97 -11.14 -17.02
C ALA A 57 13.24 -12.46 -16.76
N SER A 58 12.01 -12.45 -16.25
CA SER A 58 11.21 -13.66 -16.04
C SER A 58 10.58 -14.23 -17.32
N GLY A 59 10.62 -13.48 -18.43
CA GLY A 59 10.15 -13.94 -19.74
C GLY A 59 8.63 -13.91 -19.93
N VAL A 60 7.87 -13.32 -19.01
CA VAL A 60 6.43 -13.11 -19.15
C VAL A 60 6.11 -11.86 -19.95
N GLY A 61 4.87 -11.73 -20.43
CA GLY A 61 4.36 -10.47 -20.96
C GLY A 61 4.41 -9.38 -19.89
N PHE A 62 5.06 -8.26 -20.20
CA PHE A 62 5.20 -7.16 -19.26
C PHE A 62 5.03 -5.80 -19.95
N ALA A 63 4.20 -4.94 -19.34
CA ALA A 63 4.15 -3.52 -19.67
C ALA A 63 3.98 -2.66 -18.40
N ALA A 64 4.44 -1.41 -18.48
CA ALA A 64 4.27 -0.42 -17.44
C ALA A 64 3.79 0.90 -18.07
N LEU A 65 2.74 1.48 -17.49
CA LEU A 65 2.14 2.75 -17.93
C LEU A 65 2.31 3.80 -16.84
N ASN A 66 3.04 4.88 -17.17
CA ASN A 66 3.16 6.03 -16.29
C ASN A 66 2.07 7.05 -16.60
N LEU A 67 0.91 6.89 -15.96
CA LEU A 67 -0.28 7.72 -16.18
C LEU A 67 -1.15 7.79 -14.91
N ASP A 68 -2.18 8.63 -14.94
CA ASP A 68 -3.10 8.79 -13.81
C ASP A 68 -4.20 7.72 -13.81
N ALA A 69 -4.03 6.68 -13.01
CA ALA A 69 -5.00 5.61 -12.80
C ALA A 69 -6.33 6.08 -12.17
N LEU A 70 -6.41 7.30 -11.64
CA LEU A 70 -7.61 7.84 -11.00
C LEU A 70 -8.53 8.56 -12.00
N SER A 71 -8.00 8.97 -13.14
CA SER A 71 -8.79 9.61 -14.19
C SER A 71 -9.50 8.58 -15.08
N ALA A 72 -10.67 8.96 -15.59
CA ALA A 72 -11.38 8.14 -16.57
C ALA A 72 -10.55 7.93 -17.86
N GLU A 73 -9.81 8.96 -18.29
CA GLU A 73 -8.94 8.88 -19.45
C GLU A 73 -7.81 7.88 -19.24
N GLY A 74 -7.07 7.97 -18.11
CA GLY A 74 -5.98 7.05 -17.79
C GLY A 74 -6.48 5.61 -17.65
N ARG A 75 -7.67 5.41 -17.07
CA ARG A 75 -8.30 4.08 -17.01
C ARG A 75 -8.61 3.54 -18.40
N ASN A 76 -9.22 4.35 -19.27
CA ASN A 76 -9.53 3.95 -20.65
C ASN A 76 -8.27 3.62 -21.45
N GLN A 77 -7.23 4.44 -21.37
CA GLN A 77 -5.93 4.19 -22.02
C GLN A 77 -5.32 2.87 -21.53
N THR A 78 -5.36 2.62 -20.22
CA THR A 78 -4.86 1.38 -19.63
C THR A 78 -5.61 0.16 -20.15
N LEU A 79 -6.94 0.21 -20.16
CA LEU A 79 -7.78 -0.92 -20.59
C LEU A 79 -7.63 -1.21 -22.08
N THR A 80 -7.54 -0.18 -22.91
CA THR A 80 -7.26 -0.34 -24.34
C THR A 80 -5.90 -1.01 -24.56
N HIS A 81 -4.87 -0.55 -23.85
CA HIS A 81 -3.54 -1.15 -23.96
C HIS A 81 -3.50 -2.59 -23.44
N LEU A 82 -4.19 -2.86 -22.34
CA LEU A 82 -4.31 -4.21 -21.77
C LEU A 82 -4.96 -5.19 -22.76
N GLN A 83 -6.06 -4.77 -23.42
CA GLN A 83 -6.72 -5.58 -24.45
C GLN A 83 -5.77 -5.92 -25.61
N GLN A 84 -4.98 -4.96 -26.06
CA GLN A 84 -3.98 -5.17 -27.12
C GLN A 84 -2.91 -6.19 -26.69
N LEU A 85 -2.41 -6.11 -25.45
CA LEU A 85 -1.42 -7.03 -24.92
C LEU A 85 -1.95 -8.44 -24.71
N MET A 86 -3.18 -8.56 -24.23
CA MET A 86 -3.82 -9.83 -23.92
C MET A 86 -4.25 -10.61 -25.17
N GLY A 87 -4.53 -9.90 -26.28
CA GLY A 87 -5.15 -10.52 -27.46
C GLY A 87 -6.50 -11.16 -27.12
N GLU A 88 -6.87 -12.19 -27.85
CA GLU A 88 -8.17 -12.86 -27.69
C GLU A 88 -8.23 -13.81 -26.49
N SER A 89 -7.10 -14.43 -26.11
CA SER A 89 -7.06 -15.48 -25.09
C SER A 89 -6.69 -14.97 -23.68
N GLY A 90 -6.05 -13.80 -23.59
CA GLY A 90 -5.60 -13.26 -22.32
C GLY A 90 -6.77 -12.80 -21.43
N LYS A 91 -6.63 -13.04 -20.11
CA LYS A 91 -7.63 -12.65 -19.10
C LYS A 91 -6.97 -12.12 -17.83
N VAL A 92 -7.62 -11.16 -17.19
CA VAL A 92 -7.19 -10.61 -15.91
C VAL A 92 -7.54 -11.56 -14.79
N ARG A 93 -6.55 -12.26 -14.26
CA ARG A 93 -6.65 -13.09 -13.06
C ARG A 93 -6.63 -12.27 -11.80
N LEU A 94 -5.81 -11.20 -11.75
CA LEU A 94 -5.67 -10.32 -10.60
C LEU A 94 -5.83 -8.85 -11.01
N LEU A 95 -6.71 -8.15 -10.31
CA LEU A 95 -6.69 -6.70 -10.17
C LEU A 95 -6.21 -6.37 -8.76
N LEU A 96 -5.03 -5.74 -8.63
CA LEU A 96 -4.50 -5.27 -7.35
C LEU A 96 -4.60 -3.75 -7.24
N HIS A 97 -5.36 -3.25 -6.27
CA HIS A 97 -5.41 -1.85 -5.91
C HIS A 97 -4.42 -1.56 -4.78
N SER A 98 -3.25 -1.03 -5.15
CA SER A 98 -2.13 -0.70 -4.25
C SER A 98 -1.74 0.79 -4.35
N ILE A 99 -2.72 1.65 -4.64
CA ILE A 99 -2.51 3.09 -4.71
C ILE A 99 -2.31 3.65 -3.31
N ALA A 100 -1.20 4.37 -3.11
CA ALA A 100 -0.86 5.08 -1.88
C ALA A 100 -0.66 6.57 -2.18
N PHE A 101 -1.74 7.26 -2.54
CA PHE A 101 -1.76 8.67 -2.87
C PHE A 101 -2.87 9.38 -2.11
N GLY A 102 -2.51 10.10 -1.05
CA GLY A 102 -3.45 10.81 -0.19
C GLY A 102 -2.80 11.93 0.59
N ASN A 103 -3.62 12.77 1.19
CA ASN A 103 -3.19 13.90 1.99
C ASN A 103 -2.95 13.46 3.45
N LEU A 104 -1.85 13.91 4.02
CA LEU A 104 -1.37 13.60 5.37
C LEU A 104 -1.33 14.89 6.18
N LYS A 105 -2.50 15.48 6.43
CA LYS A 105 -2.66 16.72 7.18
C LYS A 105 -3.42 16.45 8.49
N PRO A 106 -3.10 17.14 9.60
CA PRO A 106 -3.90 17.06 10.82
C PRO A 106 -5.29 17.68 10.62
N ILE A 107 -6.29 17.20 11.36
CA ILE A 107 -7.65 17.76 11.36
C ILE A 107 -7.82 18.89 12.40
N ALA A 108 -6.87 19.03 13.29
CA ALA A 108 -6.82 20.09 14.31
C ALA A 108 -5.37 20.51 14.54
N PRO A 109 -5.12 21.73 15.03
CA PRO A 109 -3.78 22.11 15.47
C PRO A 109 -3.24 21.13 16.53
N LEU A 110 -2.01 20.68 16.36
CA LEU A 110 -1.37 19.71 17.23
C LEU A 110 -0.38 20.43 18.15
N ALA A 111 -0.54 20.24 19.46
CA ALA A 111 0.41 20.71 20.46
C ALA A 111 1.50 19.66 20.68
N PRO A 112 2.76 20.08 20.94
CA PRO A 112 3.84 19.18 21.35
C PRO A 112 3.49 18.43 22.63
N ASP A 113 4.02 17.21 22.83
CA ASP A 113 3.88 16.49 24.10
C ASP A 113 4.87 17.08 25.12
N PRO A 114 4.40 17.71 26.20
CA PRO A 114 5.30 18.29 27.21
C PRO A 114 6.19 17.25 27.89
N ARG A 115 5.80 15.98 27.91
CA ARG A 115 6.59 14.89 28.52
C ARG A 115 7.85 14.54 27.71
N ALA A 116 7.75 14.54 26.36
CA ALA A 116 8.91 14.34 25.51
C ALA A 116 9.91 15.48 25.69
N HIS A 117 9.44 16.72 25.71
CA HIS A 117 10.27 17.89 25.95
C HIS A 117 10.97 17.85 27.34
N ASP A 118 10.24 17.50 28.40
CA ASP A 118 10.79 17.36 29.76
C ASP A 118 11.86 16.25 29.82
N ALA A 119 11.62 15.11 29.19
CA ALA A 119 12.57 14.00 29.14
C ALA A 119 13.89 14.41 28.43
N VAL A 120 13.79 15.09 27.28
CA VAL A 120 14.97 15.60 26.56
C VAL A 120 15.73 16.62 27.38
N THR A 121 15.02 17.53 28.05
CA THR A 121 15.63 18.55 28.92
C THR A 121 16.40 17.91 30.08
N LYS A 122 15.82 16.93 30.75
CA LYS A 122 16.48 16.17 31.83
C LYS A 122 17.68 15.38 31.34
N LEU A 123 17.58 14.74 30.18
CA LEU A 123 18.68 14.02 29.57
C LEU A 123 19.83 14.98 29.21
N ALA A 124 19.54 16.14 28.66
CA ALA A 124 20.51 17.17 28.31
C ALA A 124 21.24 17.68 29.53
N ALA A 125 20.52 17.95 30.63
CA ALA A 125 21.12 18.36 31.90
C ALA A 125 22.04 17.26 32.50
N ALA A 126 21.60 15.99 32.44
CA ALA A 126 22.40 14.87 32.93
C ALA A 126 23.69 14.64 32.11
N LEU A 127 23.71 15.00 30.84
CA LEU A 127 24.86 14.86 29.94
C LEU A 127 25.71 16.13 29.86
N ASP A 128 25.34 17.20 30.52
CA ASP A 128 25.95 18.53 30.42
C ASP A 128 26.04 19.01 28.95
N LEU A 129 24.92 18.86 28.20
CA LEU A 129 24.80 19.23 26.80
C LEU A 129 23.60 20.18 26.58
N PRO A 130 23.66 21.04 25.54
CA PRO A 130 22.52 21.82 25.12
C PRO A 130 21.32 20.93 24.70
N ALA A 131 20.09 21.23 25.14
CA ALA A 131 18.91 20.44 24.84
C ALA A 131 18.67 20.27 23.31
N ALA A 132 18.92 21.33 22.51
CA ALA A 132 18.81 21.29 21.07
C ALA A 132 19.78 20.26 20.42
N ARG A 133 20.97 20.09 20.97
CA ARG A 133 21.94 19.11 20.49
C ARG A 133 21.50 17.68 20.78
N VAL A 134 20.94 17.46 21.98
CA VAL A 134 20.37 16.15 22.37
C VAL A 134 19.16 15.82 21.52
N ALA A 135 18.23 16.76 21.29
CA ALA A 135 17.08 16.57 20.43
C ALA A 135 17.46 16.22 18.98
N GLY A 136 18.41 16.96 18.39
CA GLY A 136 18.90 16.66 17.05
C GLY A 136 19.61 15.30 16.93
N ALA A 137 20.33 14.87 17.98
CA ALA A 137 20.93 13.54 18.00
C ALA A 137 19.87 12.43 18.09
N ILE A 138 18.79 12.63 18.87
CA ILE A 138 17.67 11.67 18.97
C ILE A 138 16.98 11.56 17.63
N GLU A 139 16.71 12.68 16.94
CA GLU A 139 16.11 12.69 15.62
C GLU A 139 16.93 11.87 14.61
N GLN A 140 18.23 12.15 14.52
CA GLN A 140 19.13 11.44 13.63
C GLN A 140 19.17 9.93 13.95
N LEU A 141 19.28 9.56 15.23
CA LEU A 141 19.31 8.16 15.63
C LEU A 141 18.01 7.42 15.35
N LEU A 142 16.86 8.08 15.45
CA LEU A 142 15.57 7.51 15.05
C LEU A 142 15.54 7.21 13.55
N GLU A 143 16.00 8.16 12.73
CA GLU A 143 16.10 7.96 11.27
C GLU A 143 17.09 6.84 10.90
N ASP A 144 18.15 6.69 11.68
CA ASP A 144 19.14 5.61 11.56
C ASP A 144 18.64 4.25 12.12
N GLY A 145 17.38 4.19 12.60
CA GLY A 145 16.71 2.95 13.05
C GLY A 145 16.87 2.63 14.53
N VAL A 146 17.35 3.55 15.38
CA VAL A 146 17.39 3.36 16.84
C VAL A 146 16.00 3.59 17.44
N GLY A 147 15.09 2.68 17.17
CA GLY A 147 13.66 2.79 17.50
C GLY A 147 13.36 2.94 19.01
N ALA A 148 14.27 2.53 19.89
CA ALA A 148 14.10 2.68 21.35
C ALA A 148 13.91 4.14 21.82
N LEU A 149 14.32 5.11 21.01
CA LEU A 149 14.21 6.55 21.30
C LEU A 149 12.88 7.18 20.89
N HIS A 150 11.96 6.41 20.32
CA HIS A 150 10.71 6.92 19.71
C HIS A 150 9.81 7.75 20.62
N THR A 151 9.90 7.60 21.94
CA THR A 151 9.13 8.35 22.93
C THR A 151 9.75 9.69 23.30
N LEU A 152 10.98 9.95 22.87
CA LEU A 152 11.73 11.16 23.22
C LEU A 152 11.57 12.31 22.21
N GLN A 153 10.86 12.06 21.12
CA GLN A 153 10.63 13.07 20.10
C GLN A 153 9.22 12.97 19.53
N ASP A 154 8.56 14.13 19.44
CA ASP A 154 7.29 14.25 18.75
C ASP A 154 7.49 14.35 17.24
N PRO A 155 6.61 13.71 16.44
CA PRO A 155 6.57 13.91 15.01
C PRO A 155 6.27 15.36 14.65
N HIS A 156 6.95 15.88 13.63
CA HIS A 156 6.66 17.20 13.08
C HIS A 156 5.48 17.12 12.10
N TYR A 157 4.41 17.87 12.39
CA TYR A 157 3.25 17.99 11.53
C TYR A 157 3.22 19.36 10.88
N GLY A 158 2.73 19.44 9.62
CA GLY A 158 2.50 20.72 8.97
C GLY A 158 1.40 21.53 9.66
N GLU A 159 1.45 22.85 9.50
CA GLU A 159 0.45 23.78 10.07
C GLU A 159 -0.86 23.77 9.28
N THR A 160 -0.84 23.33 8.02
CA THR A 160 -2.03 23.28 7.15
C THR A 160 -2.94 22.14 7.58
N LEU A 161 -4.18 22.49 7.93
CA LEU A 161 -5.19 21.50 8.31
C LEU A 161 -5.82 20.83 7.10
N MET A 162 -6.39 19.64 7.33
CA MET A 162 -7.19 18.89 6.37
C MET A 162 -8.47 19.65 6.03
N ASP A 163 -8.72 19.87 4.74
CA ASP A 163 -9.99 20.37 4.24
C ASP A 163 -10.84 19.25 3.62
N GLU A 164 -12.09 19.58 3.29
CA GLU A 164 -13.05 18.61 2.75
C GLU A 164 -12.63 18.09 1.36
N GLU A 165 -12.01 18.92 0.53
CA GLU A 165 -11.56 18.52 -0.81
C GLU A 165 -10.39 17.54 -0.73
N ASP A 166 -9.42 17.79 0.13
CA ASP A 166 -8.30 16.88 0.40
C ASP A 166 -8.78 15.53 0.93
N MET A 167 -9.78 15.56 1.83
CA MET A 167 -10.42 14.37 2.36
C MET A 167 -11.10 13.58 1.24
N ALA A 168 -11.97 14.21 0.45
CA ALA A 168 -12.70 13.57 -0.64
C ALA A 168 -11.76 12.99 -1.70
N ARG A 169 -10.72 13.75 -2.08
CA ARG A 169 -9.71 13.30 -3.05
C ARG A 169 -8.95 12.08 -2.56
N THR A 170 -8.59 12.05 -1.28
CA THR A 170 -7.88 10.90 -0.68
C THR A 170 -8.77 9.68 -0.61
N ILE A 171 -10.04 9.84 -0.21
CA ILE A 171 -11.02 8.74 -0.18
C ILE A 171 -11.22 8.17 -1.59
N HIS A 172 -11.33 9.03 -2.60
CA HIS A 172 -11.42 8.56 -3.99
C HIS A 172 -10.15 7.80 -4.40
N ALA A 173 -8.98 8.39 -4.21
CA ALA A 173 -7.73 7.84 -4.70
C ALA A 173 -7.41 6.46 -4.12
N MET A 174 -7.54 6.30 -2.80
CA MET A 174 -7.11 5.10 -2.08
C MET A 174 -8.26 4.16 -1.72
N GLY A 175 -9.51 4.56 -1.98
CA GLY A 175 -10.72 3.82 -1.61
C GLY A 175 -11.63 3.55 -2.78
N THR A 176 -12.46 4.53 -3.14
CA THR A 176 -13.59 4.31 -4.05
C THR A 176 -13.21 4.16 -5.53
N SER A 177 -12.01 4.55 -5.94
CA SER A 177 -11.53 4.39 -7.33
C SER A 177 -11.50 2.92 -7.78
N LEU A 178 -11.37 1.96 -6.87
CA LEU A 178 -11.45 0.52 -7.18
C LEU A 178 -12.73 0.15 -7.92
N LEU A 179 -13.87 0.76 -7.56
CA LEU A 179 -15.18 0.45 -8.16
C LEU A 179 -15.17 0.63 -9.68
N GLY A 180 -14.68 1.77 -10.17
CA GLY A 180 -14.65 2.05 -11.61
C GLY A 180 -13.76 1.08 -12.39
N TRP A 181 -12.65 0.63 -11.82
CA TRP A 181 -11.80 -0.39 -12.42
C TRP A 181 -12.48 -1.74 -12.55
N VAL A 182 -13.19 -2.19 -11.51
CA VAL A 182 -13.92 -3.46 -11.53
C VAL A 182 -15.06 -3.42 -12.53
N GLN A 183 -15.85 -2.33 -12.53
CA GLN A 183 -16.97 -2.16 -13.46
C GLN A 183 -16.51 -2.17 -14.92
N ASP A 184 -15.45 -1.44 -15.25
CA ASP A 184 -14.95 -1.34 -16.62
C ASP A 184 -14.30 -2.66 -17.10
N LEU A 185 -13.50 -3.33 -16.27
CA LEU A 185 -12.95 -4.65 -16.59
C LEU A 185 -14.05 -5.67 -16.83
N HIS A 186 -15.09 -5.67 -16.00
CA HIS A 186 -16.24 -6.57 -16.16
C HIS A 186 -17.02 -6.25 -17.43
N ARG A 187 -17.40 -4.99 -17.66
CA ARG A 187 -18.14 -4.54 -18.84
C ARG A 187 -17.45 -4.91 -20.16
N LEU A 188 -16.11 -4.91 -20.16
CA LEU A 188 -15.30 -5.26 -21.32
C LEU A 188 -15.02 -6.78 -21.43
N GLY A 189 -15.49 -7.60 -20.49
CA GLY A 189 -15.27 -9.06 -20.50
C GLY A 189 -13.81 -9.46 -20.32
N LEU A 190 -13.02 -8.65 -19.59
CA LEU A 190 -11.57 -8.85 -19.46
C LEU A 190 -11.16 -9.73 -18.29
N PHE A 191 -12.02 -9.94 -17.31
CA PHE A 191 -11.74 -10.82 -16.18
C PHE A 191 -11.70 -12.30 -16.61
N ALA A 192 -10.86 -13.07 -15.95
CA ALA A 192 -10.91 -14.53 -15.98
C ALA A 192 -12.20 -15.02 -15.28
N ASP A 193 -12.66 -16.23 -15.62
CA ASP A 193 -13.84 -16.84 -15.00
C ASP A 193 -13.70 -17.04 -13.49
N ASP A 194 -12.45 -17.07 -12.98
CA ASP A 194 -12.08 -17.10 -11.57
C ASP A 194 -11.10 -15.97 -11.27
N ALA A 195 -11.60 -14.74 -11.15
CA ALA A 195 -10.76 -13.56 -10.95
C ALA A 195 -10.63 -13.15 -9.48
N ARG A 196 -9.54 -12.47 -9.15
CA ARG A 196 -9.23 -11.89 -7.84
C ARG A 196 -9.15 -10.38 -7.95
N VAL A 197 -9.90 -9.69 -7.09
CA VAL A 197 -9.79 -8.25 -6.84
C VAL A 197 -9.24 -8.10 -5.44
N LEU A 198 -8.05 -7.52 -5.31
CA LEU A 198 -7.40 -7.33 -4.02
C LEU A 198 -7.12 -5.84 -3.77
N GLY A 199 -7.49 -5.36 -2.58
CA GLY A 199 -7.19 -4.01 -2.12
C GLY A 199 -6.22 -4.03 -0.94
N MET A 200 -5.32 -3.03 -0.90
CA MET A 200 -4.38 -2.88 0.21
C MET A 200 -4.91 -1.93 1.27
N THR A 201 -5.09 -2.43 2.50
CA THR A 201 -5.43 -1.62 3.68
C THR A 201 -4.30 -1.61 4.71
N SER A 202 -4.50 -0.90 5.81
CA SER A 202 -3.57 -0.82 6.93
C SER A 202 -4.34 -0.75 8.25
N GLU A 203 -3.68 -0.94 9.38
CA GLU A 203 -4.28 -0.84 10.72
C GLU A 203 -4.93 0.55 10.99
N GLY A 204 -4.56 1.57 10.22
CA GLY A 204 -5.20 2.89 10.28
C GLY A 204 -6.70 2.90 9.97
N ASN A 205 -7.28 1.79 9.50
CA ASN A 205 -8.73 1.60 9.36
C ASN A 205 -9.46 1.51 10.73
N THR A 206 -8.78 1.08 11.79
CA THR A 206 -9.33 0.91 13.14
C THR A 206 -8.58 1.71 14.20
N THR A 207 -7.30 2.00 13.99
CA THR A 207 -6.44 2.73 14.91
C THR A 207 -6.15 4.12 14.38
N ALA A 208 -6.46 5.17 15.17
CA ALA A 208 -6.21 6.55 14.77
C ALA A 208 -4.72 6.90 14.93
N TRP A 209 -4.16 7.54 13.91
CA TRP A 209 -2.84 8.16 13.92
C TRP A 209 -2.98 9.64 13.58
N LYS A 210 -2.24 10.50 14.27
CA LYS A 210 -2.28 11.96 14.02
C LYS A 210 -1.89 12.25 12.56
N GLY A 211 -2.63 13.14 11.90
CA GLY A 211 -2.38 13.49 10.49
C GLY A 211 -2.76 12.41 9.46
N TYR A 212 -3.43 11.34 9.88
CA TYR A 212 -3.75 10.18 9.01
C TYR A 212 -5.25 10.04 8.70
N ALA A 213 -6.08 10.98 9.12
CA ALA A 213 -7.55 10.87 9.06
C ALA A 213 -8.10 10.57 7.66
N ALA A 214 -7.60 11.26 6.61
CA ALA A 214 -8.08 11.06 5.26
C ALA A 214 -7.70 9.67 4.71
N VAL A 215 -6.48 9.21 4.99
CA VAL A 215 -6.04 7.87 4.59
C VAL A 215 -6.81 6.79 5.34
N ALA A 216 -7.05 6.97 6.65
CA ALA A 216 -7.88 6.07 7.44
C ALA A 216 -9.30 5.94 6.86
N ALA A 217 -9.98 7.05 6.56
CA ALA A 217 -11.29 7.06 5.93
C ALA A 217 -11.28 6.37 4.56
N ALA A 218 -10.24 6.59 3.75
CA ALA A 218 -10.08 5.94 2.46
C ALA A 218 -9.94 4.41 2.59
N LYS A 219 -9.23 3.92 3.61
CA LYS A 219 -9.09 2.47 3.85
C LYS A 219 -10.41 1.83 4.24
N VAL A 220 -11.19 2.47 5.11
CA VAL A 220 -12.56 2.00 5.46
C VAL A 220 -13.47 2.00 4.22
N ALA A 221 -13.40 3.04 3.38
CA ALA A 221 -14.16 3.10 2.14
C ALA A 221 -13.75 1.96 1.17
N LEU A 222 -12.46 1.68 1.01
CA LEU A 222 -11.94 0.57 0.20
C LEU A 222 -12.49 -0.78 0.68
N GLU A 223 -12.48 -1.03 1.99
CA GLU A 223 -13.00 -2.25 2.60
C GLU A 223 -14.49 -2.42 2.36
N SER A 224 -15.25 -1.32 2.47
CA SER A 224 -16.70 -1.33 2.21
C SER A 224 -17.00 -1.62 0.73
N VAL A 225 -16.31 -0.95 -0.18
CA VAL A 225 -16.44 -1.18 -1.64
C VAL A 225 -16.07 -2.61 -2.00
N SER A 226 -14.99 -3.15 -1.43
CA SER A 226 -14.56 -4.53 -1.66
C SER A 226 -15.63 -5.55 -1.23
N ARG A 227 -16.29 -5.34 -0.08
CA ARG A 227 -17.40 -6.21 0.35
C ARG A 227 -18.60 -6.17 -0.60
N ALA A 228 -18.95 -5.00 -1.11
CA ALA A 228 -20.01 -4.87 -2.11
C ALA A 228 -19.64 -5.60 -3.42
N ILE A 229 -18.39 -5.42 -3.90
CA ILE A 229 -17.88 -6.16 -5.06
C ILE A 229 -17.94 -7.67 -4.83
N ALA A 230 -17.54 -8.14 -3.64
CA ALA A 230 -17.54 -9.56 -3.29
C ALA A 230 -18.93 -10.19 -3.38
N VAL A 231 -19.98 -9.45 -3.08
CA VAL A 231 -21.38 -9.93 -3.15
C VAL A 231 -21.95 -9.80 -4.56
N GLU A 232 -21.81 -8.63 -5.18
CA GLU A 232 -22.50 -8.31 -6.43
C GLU A 232 -21.82 -8.95 -7.64
N PHE A 233 -20.50 -9.15 -7.60
CA PHE A 233 -19.74 -9.75 -8.71
C PHE A 233 -19.43 -11.25 -8.54
N ALA A 234 -19.83 -11.87 -7.43
CA ALA A 234 -19.69 -13.32 -7.23
C ALA A 234 -20.32 -14.18 -8.33
N PRO A 235 -21.54 -13.84 -8.88
CA PRO A 235 -22.13 -14.59 -9.98
C PRO A 235 -21.30 -14.61 -11.25
N PHE A 236 -20.35 -13.68 -11.40
CA PHE A 236 -19.44 -13.57 -12.54
C PHE A 236 -18.05 -14.18 -12.26
N GLY A 237 -17.91 -14.95 -11.19
CA GLY A 237 -16.65 -15.58 -10.83
C GLY A 237 -15.58 -14.63 -10.24
N ILE A 238 -15.97 -13.40 -9.87
CA ILE A 238 -15.05 -12.40 -9.32
C ILE A 238 -15.11 -12.42 -7.80
N ARG A 239 -13.98 -12.57 -7.15
CA ARG A 239 -13.82 -12.53 -5.69
C ARG A 239 -13.06 -11.28 -5.30
N SER A 240 -13.54 -10.59 -4.27
CA SER A 240 -12.91 -9.37 -3.77
C SER A 240 -12.55 -9.51 -2.30
N ASN A 241 -11.27 -9.26 -1.99
CA ASN A 241 -10.75 -9.34 -0.62
C ASN A 241 -9.79 -8.18 -0.35
N ILE A 242 -9.59 -7.91 0.92
CA ILE A 242 -8.69 -6.86 1.40
C ILE A 242 -7.51 -7.49 2.15
N ILE A 243 -6.32 -7.04 1.81
CA ILE A 243 -5.08 -7.42 2.51
C ILE A 243 -4.67 -6.27 3.42
N GLN A 244 -4.66 -6.54 4.73
CA GLN A 244 -4.12 -5.64 5.74
C GLN A 244 -2.67 -6.01 6.02
N ALA A 245 -1.75 -5.20 5.52
CA ALA A 245 -0.34 -5.33 5.83
C ALA A 245 -0.01 -4.67 7.18
N GLY A 246 0.99 -5.17 7.88
CA GLY A 246 1.62 -4.46 8.98
C GLY A 246 2.43 -3.25 8.49
N VAL A 247 2.97 -2.48 9.42
CA VAL A 247 3.85 -1.35 9.08
C VAL A 247 5.02 -1.85 8.25
N THR A 248 5.20 -1.25 7.08
CA THR A 248 6.17 -1.71 6.08
C THR A 248 7.01 -0.54 5.57
N PRO A 249 8.35 -0.61 5.62
CA PRO A 249 9.24 0.43 5.13
C PRO A 249 9.13 0.59 3.61
N THR A 250 8.22 1.44 3.17
CA THR A 250 7.96 1.77 1.77
C THR A 250 8.19 3.27 1.53
N PRO A 251 8.36 3.70 0.28
CA PRO A 251 8.39 5.14 -0.02
C PRO A 251 7.14 5.87 0.46
N ALA A 252 5.98 5.21 0.47
CA ALA A 252 4.73 5.79 0.96
C ALA A 252 4.74 5.97 2.50
N LEU A 253 5.31 5.03 3.26
CA LEU A 253 5.46 5.16 4.71
C LEU A 253 6.30 6.38 5.06
N LYS A 254 7.39 6.63 4.35
CA LYS A 254 8.32 7.74 4.61
C LYS A 254 7.69 9.13 4.45
N LEU A 255 6.53 9.22 3.79
CA LEU A 255 5.77 10.48 3.66
C LEU A 255 4.90 10.76 4.89
N ILE A 256 4.69 9.77 5.76
CA ILE A 256 3.84 9.92 6.95
C ILE A 256 4.63 10.64 8.04
N PRO A 257 4.14 11.77 8.58
CA PRO A 257 4.76 12.40 9.73
C PRO A 257 4.86 11.41 10.91
N GLY A 258 6.05 11.24 11.45
CA GLY A 258 6.32 10.27 12.51
C GLY A 258 6.47 8.83 12.03
N HIS A 259 6.81 8.60 10.75
CA HIS A 259 7.04 7.25 10.24
C HIS A 259 8.10 6.47 11.02
N ALA A 260 9.17 7.13 11.51
CA ALA A 260 10.22 6.48 12.30
C ALA A 260 9.67 5.98 13.64
N GLN A 261 8.85 6.79 14.33
CA GLN A 261 8.15 6.40 15.56
C GLN A 261 7.16 5.27 15.29
N MET A 262 6.38 5.36 14.20
CA MET A 262 5.44 4.31 13.79
C MET A 262 6.16 2.98 13.53
N GLN A 263 7.29 3.01 12.84
CA GLN A 263 8.12 1.84 12.57
C GLN A 263 8.67 1.24 13.87
N ALA A 264 9.21 2.06 14.78
CA ALA A 264 9.74 1.62 16.06
C ALA A 264 8.67 0.94 16.94
N VAL A 265 7.46 1.52 16.98
CA VAL A 265 6.30 0.93 17.70
C VAL A 265 5.92 -0.41 17.07
N ALA A 266 5.84 -0.49 15.75
CA ALA A 266 5.49 -1.70 15.03
C ALA A 266 6.51 -2.83 15.28
N GLU A 267 7.81 -2.54 15.17
CA GLU A 267 8.89 -3.51 15.45
C GLU A 267 8.82 -4.02 16.88
N ARG A 268 8.60 -3.12 17.85
CA ARG A 268 8.47 -3.50 19.26
C ARG A 268 7.25 -4.37 19.52
N ARG A 269 6.12 -4.04 18.88
CA ARG A 269 4.85 -4.75 19.04
C ARG A 269 4.86 -6.09 18.31
N ASN A 270 5.51 -6.17 17.15
CA ASN A 270 5.51 -7.39 16.33
C ASN A 270 6.18 -8.56 17.09
N PRO A 271 5.54 -9.72 17.21
CA PRO A 271 6.12 -10.90 17.86
C PRO A 271 7.47 -11.34 17.27
N PHE A 272 7.68 -11.10 15.96
CA PHE A 272 8.95 -11.41 15.26
C PHE A 272 9.99 -10.29 15.36
N ARG A 273 9.72 -9.21 16.11
CA ARG A 273 10.63 -8.07 16.33
C ARG A 273 11.17 -7.44 15.03
N ARG A 274 10.36 -7.39 14.04
CA ARG A 274 10.64 -6.73 12.75
C ARG A 274 9.36 -6.22 12.12
N THR A 275 9.47 -5.28 11.20
CA THR A 275 8.35 -4.83 10.37
C THR A 275 7.99 -5.87 9.31
N THR A 276 6.79 -5.74 8.75
CA THR A 276 6.36 -6.45 7.54
C THR A 276 7.22 -6.02 6.35
N THR A 277 7.46 -6.92 5.40
CA THR A 277 8.15 -6.61 4.16
C THR A 277 7.21 -6.69 2.96
N PRO A 278 7.45 -5.92 1.87
CA PRO A 278 6.66 -6.03 0.67
C PRO A 278 6.61 -7.44 0.09
N GLU A 279 7.72 -8.18 0.22
CA GLU A 279 7.85 -9.55 -0.27
C GLU A 279 6.96 -10.53 0.49
N ALA A 280 6.86 -10.40 1.83
CA ALA A 280 5.97 -11.24 2.64
C ALA A 280 4.50 -11.06 2.24
N VAL A 281 4.10 -9.83 1.93
CA VAL A 281 2.74 -9.53 1.44
C VAL A 281 2.55 -10.06 0.01
N ALA A 282 3.54 -9.89 -0.86
CA ALA A 282 3.51 -10.40 -2.23
C ALA A 282 3.41 -11.92 -2.28
N ASP A 283 4.09 -12.61 -1.36
CA ASP A 283 4.01 -14.07 -1.21
C ASP A 283 2.57 -14.51 -0.91
N PHE A 284 1.91 -13.81 0.02
CA PHE A 284 0.51 -14.09 0.34
C PHE A 284 -0.44 -13.74 -0.81
N ILE A 285 -0.23 -12.62 -1.51
CA ILE A 285 -1.03 -12.27 -2.70
C ILE A 285 -0.90 -13.34 -3.77
N ALA A 286 0.29 -13.92 -3.97
CA ALA A 286 0.47 -15.02 -4.91
C ALA A 286 -0.35 -16.26 -4.52
N LEU A 287 -0.42 -16.60 -3.22
CA LEU A 287 -1.30 -17.67 -2.72
C LEU A 287 -2.78 -17.37 -2.99
N MET A 288 -3.22 -16.13 -2.81
CA MET A 288 -4.58 -15.70 -3.12
C MET A 288 -4.95 -15.79 -4.59
N CYS A 289 -3.96 -15.80 -5.49
CA CYS A 289 -4.17 -15.99 -6.93
C CYS A 289 -4.26 -17.47 -7.35
N MET A 290 -4.03 -18.43 -6.44
CA MET A 290 -4.15 -19.86 -6.70
C MET A 290 -5.63 -20.29 -6.71
N ASP A 291 -5.89 -21.44 -7.35
CA ASP A 291 -7.25 -22.00 -7.44
C ASP A 291 -7.75 -22.46 -6.05
N GLU A 292 -6.85 -22.91 -5.17
CA GLU A 292 -7.16 -23.32 -3.80
C GLU A 292 -7.71 -22.17 -2.94
N ALA A 293 -7.45 -20.92 -3.31
CA ALA A 293 -8.01 -19.74 -2.64
C ALA A 293 -9.41 -19.35 -3.18
N ALA A 294 -10.02 -20.16 -4.06
CA ALA A 294 -11.30 -19.84 -4.72
C ALA A 294 -12.47 -19.64 -3.75
N TRP A 295 -12.42 -20.17 -2.53
CA TRP A 295 -13.49 -20.02 -1.54
C TRP A 295 -13.31 -18.83 -0.59
N VAL A 296 -12.25 -18.02 -0.78
CA VAL A 296 -12.01 -16.79 0.01
C VAL A 296 -12.63 -15.59 -0.72
N ASN A 297 -13.70 -15.02 -0.15
CA ASN A 297 -14.42 -13.88 -0.72
C ASN A 297 -14.98 -12.97 0.37
N GLY A 298 -14.85 -11.65 0.22
CA GLY A 298 -15.34 -10.64 1.16
C GLY A 298 -14.51 -10.52 2.45
N ALA A 299 -13.33 -11.13 2.51
CA ALA A 299 -12.50 -11.16 3.70
C ALA A 299 -11.57 -9.95 3.81
N LEU A 300 -11.30 -9.54 5.06
CA LEU A 300 -10.14 -8.74 5.44
C LEU A 300 -9.10 -9.68 6.04
N ILE A 301 -7.95 -9.79 5.39
CA ILE A 301 -6.92 -10.77 5.75
C ILE A 301 -5.66 -10.03 6.20
N ARG A 302 -5.22 -10.31 7.42
CA ARG A 302 -4.02 -9.68 7.98
C ARG A 302 -2.78 -10.45 7.57
N VAL A 303 -1.80 -9.72 7.05
CA VAL A 303 -0.47 -10.21 6.68
C VAL A 303 0.55 -9.29 7.37
N ASP A 304 0.61 -9.38 8.68
CA ASP A 304 1.30 -8.44 9.56
C ASP A 304 2.22 -9.11 10.59
N GLY A 305 2.39 -10.45 10.51
CA GLY A 305 3.21 -11.19 11.46
C GLY A 305 2.69 -11.17 12.90
N GLY A 306 1.40 -10.89 13.10
CA GLY A 306 0.79 -10.78 14.43
C GLY A 306 0.95 -9.41 15.09
N GLU A 307 1.39 -8.39 14.34
CA GLU A 307 1.55 -7.03 14.84
C GLU A 307 0.26 -6.49 15.46
N HIS A 308 -0.88 -6.72 14.80
CA HIS A 308 -2.17 -6.18 15.22
C HIS A 308 -2.67 -6.74 16.56
N ILE A 309 -2.38 -7.99 16.89
CA ILE A 309 -2.89 -8.68 18.11
C ILE A 309 -1.95 -8.58 19.31
N ALA A 310 -0.73 -8.13 19.11
CA ALA A 310 0.25 -8.07 20.19
C ALA A 310 0.14 -6.74 20.98
N PRO A 311 0.28 -6.78 22.30
CA PRO A 311 0.33 -5.56 23.13
C PRO A 311 1.63 -4.79 22.89
N LEU A 312 1.66 -3.52 23.32
CA LEU A 312 2.87 -2.65 23.34
C LEU A 312 3.88 -3.11 24.40
#